data_6aba33101c0ae6c02c5c0c30e5595138
#
_entry.id   6aba33101c0ae6c02c5c0c30e5595138
#
_cell.length_a   1.000
_cell.length_b   1.000
_cell.length_c   1.000
_cell.angle_alpha   90.00
_cell.angle_beta   90.00
_cell.angle_gamma   90.00
#
_symmetry.space_group_name_H-M   'P 1'
#
loop_
_entity.id
_entity.type
_entity.pdbx_description
1 polymer ?
#
loop_
_entity_poly.entity_id
_entity_poly.type
_entity_poly.pdbx_seq_one_letter_code
_entity_poly.pdbx_strand_id
1 'polypeptide(L)'
;MKTLKALVLTAVCSSFLSMTSFANEFGTKEEAAALLERAIALVRIDKNRALDLFTSGEGGLIQKDLYVFCFAPDGTVIAHPNIVGLNTFNNDFVDVQGTQLGEALFNAARAGGIGEATYQYERPTTSSDKAFTKTALMTRVAGIVCGVGYYNPE
;
A
#
# COMPACT_ATOMS: atom_id res chain seq x y z
N MET A 1 -17.94 22.32 72.90
CA MET A 1 -16.73 22.26 72.11
C MET A 1 -17.00 21.31 70.93
N LYS A 2 -17.26 21.85 69.71
CA LYS A 2 -17.52 21.08 68.47
C LYS A 2 -16.35 21.35 67.51
N THR A 3 -15.48 20.33 67.33
CA THR A 3 -14.35 20.38 66.44
C THR A 3 -14.81 20.14 65.01
N LEU A 4 -14.69 21.14 64.15
CA LEU A 4 -14.99 21.09 62.72
C LEU A 4 -13.77 20.47 62.01
N LYS A 5 -13.95 19.27 61.45
CA LYS A 5 -12.92 18.62 60.58
C LYS A 5 -13.10 19.15 59.17
N ALA A 6 -12.12 19.91 58.68
CA ALA A 6 -12.05 20.34 57.30
C ALA A 6 -11.59 19.18 56.40
N LEU A 7 -12.42 18.83 55.43
CA LEU A 7 -12.12 17.83 54.39
C LEU A 7 -11.44 18.56 53.23
N VAL A 8 -10.14 18.32 53.06
CA VAL A 8 -9.39 18.85 51.91
C VAL A 8 -9.60 17.90 50.72
N LEU A 9 -10.34 18.35 49.72
CA LEU A 9 -10.57 17.63 48.47
C LEU A 9 -9.47 18.00 47.49
N THR A 10 -8.46 17.14 47.35
CA THR A 10 -7.40 17.28 46.35
C THR A 10 -7.91 16.85 44.98
N ALA A 11 -8.22 17.83 44.09
CA ALA A 11 -8.53 17.59 42.71
C ALA A 11 -7.26 17.23 41.91
N VAL A 12 -7.11 15.95 41.56
CA VAL A 12 -6.06 15.48 40.67
C VAL A 12 -6.49 15.82 39.25
N CYS A 13 -5.92 16.89 38.69
CA CYS A 13 -6.11 17.28 37.27
C CYS A 13 -5.26 16.37 36.39
N SER A 14 -5.84 15.28 35.88
CA SER A 14 -5.20 14.39 34.91
C SER A 14 -5.14 15.12 33.56
N SER A 15 -3.98 15.70 33.23
CA SER A 15 -3.69 16.29 31.94
C SER A 15 -3.55 15.15 30.92
N PHE A 16 -4.59 14.86 30.15
CA PHE A 16 -4.48 14.05 28.95
C PHE A 16 -3.64 14.83 27.91
N LEU A 17 -2.37 14.45 27.75
CA LEU A 17 -1.61 14.87 26.56
C LEU A 17 -2.25 14.18 25.36
N SER A 18 -3.06 14.92 24.62
CA SER A 18 -3.49 14.52 23.28
C SER A 18 -2.26 14.50 22.38
N MET A 19 -1.67 13.32 22.15
CA MET A 19 -0.69 13.14 21.08
C MET A 19 -1.45 13.33 19.77
N THR A 20 -1.30 14.49 19.13
CA THR A 20 -1.67 14.71 17.75
C THR A 20 -0.76 13.86 16.90
N SER A 21 -1.22 12.66 16.53
CA SER A 21 -0.59 11.86 15.49
C SER A 21 -0.76 12.64 14.18
N PHE A 22 0.31 13.26 13.68
CA PHE A 22 0.34 13.75 12.30
C PHE A 22 0.23 12.52 11.41
N ALA A 23 -0.95 12.27 10.86
CA ALA A 23 -1.14 11.25 9.85
C ALA A 23 -0.25 11.65 8.66
N ASN A 24 0.71 10.80 8.30
CA ASN A 24 1.52 11.02 7.11
C ASN A 24 0.59 11.13 5.89
N GLU A 25 0.78 12.14 5.07
CA GLU A 25 0.00 12.36 3.84
C GLU A 25 0.17 11.19 2.86
N PHE A 26 1.34 10.58 2.87
CA PHE A 26 1.70 9.46 2.00
C PHE A 26 1.79 8.15 2.78
N GLY A 27 1.66 7.04 2.04
CA GLY A 27 1.76 5.71 2.60
C GLY A 27 3.20 5.33 2.97
N THR A 28 3.36 4.58 4.07
CA THR A 28 4.65 4.06 4.51
C THR A 28 4.88 2.63 4.04
N LYS A 29 6.12 2.13 4.19
CA LYS A 29 6.46 0.72 3.93
C LYS A 29 5.61 -0.24 4.77
N GLU A 30 5.40 0.09 6.03
CA GLU A 30 4.63 -0.72 6.98
C GLU A 30 3.14 -0.76 6.59
N GLU A 31 2.58 0.37 6.18
CA GLU A 31 1.20 0.44 5.67
C GLU A 31 1.05 -0.33 4.35
N ALA A 32 2.03 -0.25 3.45
CA ALA A 32 2.07 -1.03 2.20
C ALA A 32 2.14 -2.55 2.48
N ALA A 33 2.97 -2.97 3.44
CA ALA A 33 3.07 -4.38 3.85
C ALA A 33 1.74 -4.88 4.43
N ALA A 34 1.12 -4.11 5.33
CA ALA A 34 -0.17 -4.47 5.93
C ALA A 34 -1.28 -4.55 4.86
N LEU A 35 -1.29 -3.64 3.88
CA LEU A 35 -2.23 -3.68 2.77
C LEU A 35 -2.02 -4.92 1.88
N LEU A 36 -0.77 -5.29 1.59
CA LEU A 36 -0.45 -6.49 0.83
C LEU A 36 -0.86 -7.77 1.56
N GLU A 37 -0.64 -7.87 2.87
CA GLU A 37 -1.10 -9.01 3.67
C GLU A 37 -2.62 -9.18 3.63
N ARG A 38 -3.38 -8.08 3.73
CA ARG A 38 -4.83 -8.09 3.55
C ARG A 38 -5.23 -8.56 2.15
N ALA A 39 -4.54 -8.07 1.12
CA ALA A 39 -4.78 -8.49 -0.26
C ALA A 39 -4.55 -9.99 -0.45
N ILE A 40 -3.45 -10.54 0.08
CA ILE A 40 -3.15 -11.98 0.06
C ILE A 40 -4.27 -12.78 0.70
N ALA A 41 -4.78 -12.35 1.85
CA ALA A 41 -5.87 -13.02 2.55
C ALA A 41 -7.15 -13.04 1.71
N LEU A 42 -7.52 -11.92 1.10
CA LEU A 42 -8.70 -11.81 0.23
C LEU A 42 -8.58 -12.71 -1.01
N VAL A 43 -7.43 -12.73 -1.69
CA VAL A 43 -7.18 -13.60 -2.85
C VAL A 43 -7.31 -15.09 -2.50
N ARG A 44 -6.88 -15.48 -1.30
CA ARG A 44 -7.02 -16.89 -0.82
C ARG A 44 -8.46 -17.28 -0.54
N ILE A 45 -9.32 -16.33 -0.16
CA ILE A 45 -10.75 -16.58 0.13
C ILE A 45 -11.55 -16.62 -1.18
N ASP A 46 -11.45 -15.57 -1.99
CA ASP A 46 -12.12 -15.45 -3.29
C ASP A 46 -11.30 -14.54 -4.21
N LYS A 47 -10.55 -15.16 -5.11
CA LYS A 47 -9.66 -14.44 -6.02
C LYS A 47 -10.41 -13.44 -6.91
N ASN A 48 -11.52 -13.84 -7.50
CA ASN A 48 -12.23 -12.96 -8.45
C ASN A 48 -12.81 -11.75 -7.73
N ARG A 49 -13.46 -11.96 -6.59
CA ARG A 49 -13.97 -10.87 -5.77
C ARG A 49 -12.86 -9.95 -5.25
N ALA A 50 -11.71 -10.50 -4.89
CA ALA A 50 -10.55 -9.71 -4.46
C ALA A 50 -10.04 -8.78 -5.57
N LEU A 51 -9.92 -9.27 -6.81
CA LEU A 51 -9.48 -8.47 -7.96
C LEU A 51 -10.43 -7.29 -8.25
N ASP A 52 -11.75 -7.52 -8.14
CA ASP A 52 -12.76 -6.45 -8.27
C ASP A 52 -12.58 -5.38 -7.18
N LEU A 53 -12.38 -5.80 -5.92
CA LEU A 53 -12.16 -4.88 -4.80
C LEU A 53 -10.86 -4.09 -4.94
N PHE A 54 -9.78 -4.69 -5.45
CA PHE A 54 -8.52 -4.00 -5.69
C PHE A 54 -8.65 -2.94 -6.78
N THR A 55 -9.43 -3.23 -7.82
CA THR A 55 -9.68 -2.30 -8.93
C THR A 55 -10.58 -1.14 -8.49
N SER A 56 -11.64 -1.41 -7.75
CA SER A 56 -12.57 -0.38 -7.27
C SER A 56 -12.05 0.41 -6.07
N GLY A 57 -11.11 -0.16 -5.29
CA GLY A 57 -10.62 0.42 -4.05
C GLY A 57 -11.58 0.29 -2.86
N GLU A 58 -12.69 -0.43 -3.02
CA GLU A 58 -13.63 -0.66 -1.94
C GLU A 58 -12.99 -1.37 -0.74
N GLY A 59 -13.55 -1.17 0.45
CA GLY A 59 -13.04 -1.78 1.67
C GLY A 59 -11.68 -1.21 2.13
N GLY A 60 -11.30 0.00 1.67
CA GLY A 60 -10.03 0.62 2.03
C GLY A 60 -8.81 -0.07 1.41
N LEU A 61 -8.95 -0.54 0.17
CA LEU A 61 -7.87 -1.16 -0.60
C LEU A 61 -7.14 -0.14 -1.49
N ILE A 62 -7.61 1.11 -1.49
CA ILE A 62 -6.86 2.30 -1.91
C ILE A 62 -6.80 3.23 -0.70
N GLN A 63 -5.61 3.58 -0.23
CA GLN A 63 -5.39 4.44 0.93
C GLN A 63 -4.20 5.36 0.67
N LYS A 64 -4.39 6.68 0.75
CA LYS A 64 -3.35 7.65 0.42
C LYS A 64 -2.88 7.44 -1.03
N ASP A 65 -1.59 7.16 -1.23
CA ASP A 65 -0.98 6.79 -2.50
C ASP A 65 -0.69 5.27 -2.63
N LEU A 66 -1.22 4.46 -1.69
CA LEU A 66 -1.12 3.00 -1.70
C LEU A 66 -2.33 2.36 -2.38
N TYR A 67 -2.09 1.40 -3.24
CA TYR A 67 -3.09 0.56 -3.88
C TYR A 67 -2.53 -0.83 -4.21
N VAL A 68 -3.44 -1.81 -4.30
CA VAL A 68 -3.09 -3.17 -4.72
C VAL A 68 -3.12 -3.25 -6.23
N PHE A 69 -2.15 -3.92 -6.82
CA PHE A 69 -2.15 -4.29 -8.23
C PHE A 69 -1.76 -5.76 -8.40
N CYS A 70 -2.32 -6.42 -9.42
CA CYS A 70 -2.04 -7.83 -9.69
C CYS A 70 -1.86 -8.09 -11.18
N PHE A 71 -0.98 -9.06 -11.48
CA PHE A 71 -0.67 -9.52 -12.82
C PHE A 71 -1.04 -11.00 -13.00
N ALA A 72 -1.58 -11.35 -14.14
CA ALA A 72 -1.66 -12.71 -14.63
C ALA A 72 -0.25 -13.25 -15.00
N PRO A 73 -0.07 -14.56 -15.17
CA PRO A 73 1.22 -15.15 -15.53
C PRO A 73 1.83 -14.64 -16.85
N ASP A 74 1.00 -14.15 -17.77
CA ASP A 74 1.41 -13.56 -19.06
C ASP A 74 1.76 -12.06 -18.97
N GLY A 75 1.77 -11.47 -17.76
CA GLY A 75 2.04 -10.05 -17.56
C GLY A 75 0.84 -9.13 -17.74
N THR A 76 -0.34 -9.64 -18.05
CA THR A 76 -1.55 -8.82 -18.12
C THR A 76 -1.96 -8.32 -16.75
N VAL A 77 -2.21 -7.02 -16.62
CA VAL A 77 -2.75 -6.40 -15.40
C VAL A 77 -4.20 -6.84 -15.21
N ILE A 78 -4.47 -7.58 -14.16
CA ILE A 78 -5.81 -8.13 -13.83
C ILE A 78 -6.48 -7.40 -12.67
N ALA A 79 -5.75 -6.58 -11.92
CA ALA A 79 -6.29 -5.64 -10.95
C ALA A 79 -5.36 -4.42 -10.84
N HIS A 80 -5.92 -3.24 -10.94
CA HIS A 80 -5.25 -1.94 -10.76
C HIS A 80 -6.31 -0.83 -10.86
N PRO A 81 -6.19 0.30 -10.14
CA PRO A 81 -7.17 1.38 -10.24
C PRO A 81 -7.39 1.93 -11.67
N ASN A 82 -6.35 1.93 -12.53
CA ASN A 82 -6.40 2.68 -13.79
C ASN A 82 -6.00 1.89 -15.06
N ILE A 83 -5.27 0.76 -14.98
CA ILE A 83 -4.61 0.15 -16.15
C ILE A 83 -4.92 -1.34 -16.34
N VAL A 84 -6.09 -1.80 -15.87
CA VAL A 84 -6.51 -3.20 -16.09
C VAL A 84 -6.56 -3.50 -17.61
N GLY A 85 -6.04 -4.67 -17.99
CA GLY A 85 -5.95 -5.13 -19.38
C GLY A 85 -4.64 -4.75 -20.09
N LEU A 86 -3.81 -3.86 -19.53
CA LEU A 86 -2.49 -3.57 -20.06
C LEU A 86 -1.59 -4.82 -19.91
N ASN A 87 -0.80 -5.16 -20.94
CA ASN A 87 0.24 -6.17 -20.80
C ASN A 87 1.57 -5.48 -20.45
N THR A 88 2.09 -5.77 -19.24
CA THR A 88 3.28 -5.11 -18.70
C THR A 88 4.59 -5.67 -19.23
N PHE A 89 4.57 -6.78 -19.98
CA PHE A 89 5.74 -7.32 -20.66
C PHE A 89 5.99 -6.69 -22.03
N ASN A 90 5.08 -5.79 -22.49
CA ASN A 90 5.33 -4.99 -23.66
C ASN A 90 6.50 -4.03 -23.47
N ASN A 91 7.28 -3.81 -24.50
CA ASN A 91 8.50 -3.00 -24.46
C ASN A 91 8.26 -1.53 -24.07
N ASP A 92 7.03 -1.03 -24.17
CA ASP A 92 6.67 0.35 -23.85
C ASP A 92 6.37 0.56 -22.34
N PHE A 93 6.25 -0.51 -21.54
CA PHE A 93 5.99 -0.41 -20.13
C PHE A 93 7.30 -0.28 -19.34
N VAL A 94 7.90 0.89 -19.47
CA VAL A 94 9.20 1.22 -18.85
C VAL A 94 9.07 2.38 -17.88
N ASP A 95 9.99 2.46 -16.91
CA ASP A 95 10.14 3.63 -16.07
C ASP A 95 10.88 4.78 -16.80
N VAL A 96 11.05 5.93 -16.14
CA VAL A 96 11.74 7.10 -16.72
C VAL A 96 13.22 6.84 -17.01
N GLN A 97 13.80 5.74 -16.54
CA GLN A 97 15.17 5.30 -16.78
C GLN A 97 15.24 4.23 -17.88
N GLY A 98 14.11 3.83 -18.45
CA GLY A 98 14.02 2.77 -19.47
C GLY A 98 14.03 1.35 -18.90
N THR A 99 13.83 1.18 -17.59
CA THR A 99 13.73 -0.14 -16.95
C THR A 99 12.40 -0.78 -17.31
N GLN A 100 12.42 -2.04 -17.77
CA GLN A 100 11.22 -2.84 -18.01
C GLN A 100 10.51 -3.14 -16.68
N LEU A 101 9.48 -2.36 -16.38
CA LEU A 101 8.77 -2.42 -15.08
C LEU A 101 8.06 -3.75 -14.87
N GLY A 102 7.35 -4.24 -15.88
CA GLY A 102 6.58 -5.48 -15.74
C GLY A 102 7.44 -6.66 -15.37
N GLU A 103 8.55 -6.86 -16.07
CA GLU A 103 9.50 -7.94 -15.77
C GLU A 103 10.17 -7.77 -14.41
N ALA A 104 10.58 -6.56 -14.06
CA ALA A 104 11.21 -6.28 -12.77
C ALA A 104 10.26 -6.60 -11.60
N LEU A 105 9.02 -6.16 -11.66
CA LEU A 105 7.99 -6.42 -10.66
C LEU A 105 7.64 -7.92 -10.59
N PHE A 106 7.45 -8.55 -11.74
CA PHE A 106 7.12 -9.98 -11.81
C PHE A 106 8.23 -10.87 -11.25
N ASN A 107 9.49 -10.54 -11.58
CA ASN A 107 10.67 -11.27 -11.11
C ASN A 107 10.98 -11.03 -9.62
N ALA A 108 10.58 -9.90 -9.05
CA ALA A 108 10.70 -9.63 -7.62
C ALA A 108 9.74 -10.49 -6.78
N ALA A 109 8.60 -10.92 -7.35
CA ALA A 109 7.58 -11.65 -6.61
C ALA A 109 8.08 -13.03 -6.12
N ARG A 110 7.87 -13.32 -4.84
CA ARG A 110 8.28 -14.57 -4.18
C ARG A 110 7.07 -15.44 -3.85
N ALA A 111 7.21 -16.75 -4.04
CA ALA A 111 6.23 -17.72 -3.55
C ALA A 111 6.44 -17.93 -2.05
N GLY A 112 5.36 -17.73 -1.26
CA GLY A 112 5.43 -17.88 0.20
C GLY A 112 6.20 -16.78 0.95
N GLY A 113 6.51 -15.66 0.27
CA GLY A 113 7.21 -14.52 0.86
C GLY A 113 6.96 -13.23 0.09
N ILE A 114 7.64 -12.17 0.51
CA ILE A 114 7.61 -10.85 -0.13
C ILE A 114 8.99 -10.56 -0.72
N GLY A 115 9.02 -10.18 -2.00
CA GLY A 115 10.19 -9.58 -2.64
C GLY A 115 9.97 -8.09 -2.87
N GLU A 116 11.04 -7.37 -3.23
CA GLU A 116 11.00 -5.93 -3.45
C GLU A 116 11.56 -5.58 -4.84
N ALA A 117 10.92 -4.62 -5.52
CA ALA A 117 11.45 -3.98 -6.72
C ALA A 117 11.36 -2.46 -6.56
N THR A 118 12.46 -1.77 -6.88
CA THR A 118 12.54 -0.31 -6.78
C THR A 118 12.71 0.28 -8.17
N TYR A 119 11.95 1.34 -8.49
CA TYR A 119 11.89 1.99 -9.79
C TYR A 119 11.47 3.46 -9.65
N GLN A 120 11.52 4.22 -10.74
CA GLN A 120 11.07 5.61 -10.77
C GLN A 120 9.66 5.69 -11.34
N TYR A 121 8.73 6.29 -10.60
CA TYR A 121 7.34 6.39 -11.02
C TYR A 121 6.69 7.70 -10.56
N GLU A 122 5.77 8.22 -11.36
CA GLU A 122 4.96 9.37 -10.96
C GLU A 122 4.08 9.01 -9.76
N ARG A 123 3.90 9.98 -8.85
CA ARG A 123 3.01 9.79 -7.69
C ARG A 123 1.60 10.23 -8.06
N PRO A 124 0.60 9.32 -8.13
CA PRO A 124 -0.75 9.64 -8.63
C PRO A 124 -1.50 10.69 -7.81
N THR A 125 -1.13 10.87 -6.55
CA THR A 125 -1.77 11.82 -5.61
C THR A 125 -1.17 13.22 -5.66
N THR A 126 -0.16 13.45 -6.51
CA THR A 126 0.44 14.78 -6.72
C THR A 126 0.13 15.27 -8.14
N SER A 127 0.01 16.58 -8.32
CA SER A 127 -0.17 17.19 -9.65
C SER A 127 1.17 17.44 -10.36
N SER A 128 2.23 16.73 -9.96
CA SER A 128 3.58 16.88 -10.51
C SER A 128 3.90 15.72 -11.44
N ASP A 129 4.42 16.03 -12.62
CA ASP A 129 4.98 15.04 -13.58
C ASP A 129 6.37 14.51 -13.13
N LYS A 130 6.82 14.89 -11.92
CA LYS A 130 8.08 14.42 -11.34
C LYS A 130 7.97 12.94 -10.98
N ALA A 131 8.93 12.14 -11.43
CA ALA A 131 9.09 10.78 -10.97
C ALA A 131 9.75 10.74 -9.58
N PHE A 132 9.28 9.85 -8.74
CA PHE A 132 9.78 9.58 -7.39
C PHE A 132 10.25 8.14 -7.29
N THR A 133 11.18 7.87 -6.38
CA THR A 133 11.61 6.50 -6.11
C THR A 133 10.48 5.74 -5.42
N LYS A 134 9.98 4.70 -6.09
CA LYS A 134 8.92 3.81 -5.61
C LYS A 134 9.47 2.41 -5.38
N THR A 135 9.11 1.80 -4.26
CA THR A 135 9.40 0.40 -3.98
C THR A 135 8.11 -0.39 -3.91
N ALA A 136 7.98 -1.43 -4.72
CA ALA A 136 6.87 -2.36 -4.69
C ALA A 136 7.23 -3.60 -3.89
N LEU A 137 6.37 -3.95 -2.93
CA LEU A 137 6.36 -5.22 -2.23
C LEU A 137 5.57 -6.22 -3.07
N MET A 138 6.20 -7.32 -3.50
CA MET A 138 5.66 -8.24 -4.48
C MET A 138 5.57 -9.67 -3.95
N THR A 139 4.49 -10.38 -4.26
CA THR A 139 4.29 -11.78 -3.86
C THR A 139 3.59 -12.59 -4.95
N ARG A 140 3.73 -13.92 -4.88
CA ARG A 140 2.95 -14.87 -5.69
C ARG A 140 1.90 -15.54 -4.82
N VAL A 141 0.64 -15.46 -5.22
CA VAL A 141 -0.50 -16.04 -4.51
C VAL A 141 -1.54 -16.56 -5.50
N ALA A 142 -2.05 -17.78 -5.29
CA ALA A 142 -3.11 -18.39 -6.10
C ALA A 142 -2.87 -18.33 -7.63
N GLY A 143 -1.62 -18.49 -8.06
CA GLY A 143 -1.22 -18.51 -9.48
C GLY A 143 -1.09 -17.13 -10.12
N ILE A 144 -1.22 -16.03 -9.37
CA ILE A 144 -1.04 -14.66 -9.85
C ILE A 144 0.09 -13.97 -9.07
N VAL A 145 0.53 -12.81 -9.57
CA VAL A 145 1.47 -11.92 -8.90
C VAL A 145 0.73 -10.70 -8.42
N CYS A 146 0.84 -10.35 -7.14
CA CYS A 146 0.26 -9.13 -6.58
C CYS A 146 1.31 -8.29 -5.86
N GLY A 147 1.07 -7.00 -5.78
CA GLY A 147 1.95 -6.08 -5.08
C GLY A 147 1.24 -4.82 -4.57
N VAL A 148 1.96 -4.13 -3.69
CA VAL A 148 1.64 -2.78 -3.22
C VAL A 148 2.91 -1.94 -3.26
N GLY A 149 2.87 -0.79 -3.90
CA GLY A 149 4.02 0.11 -3.97
C GLY A 149 3.88 1.29 -3.01
N TYR A 150 4.98 1.66 -2.34
CA TYR A 150 5.10 2.89 -1.56
C TYR A 150 6.24 3.75 -2.12
N TYR A 151 6.19 5.06 -1.88
CA TYR A 151 7.25 5.96 -2.29
C TYR A 151 8.26 6.15 -1.17
N ASN A 152 9.53 6.04 -1.51
CA ASN A 152 10.60 6.22 -0.54
C ASN A 152 10.65 7.69 -0.06
N PRO A 153 11.00 7.96 1.21
CA PRO A 153 11.27 9.32 1.66
C PRO A 153 12.36 9.98 0.80
N GLU A 154 12.19 11.26 0.51
CA GLU A 154 13.24 12.07 -0.15
C GLU A 154 14.31 12.51 0.83
#